data_aa92ad5161f547d97c5c64215646ff29
#
_entry.id   aa92ad5161f547d97c5c64215646ff29
#
_cell.length_a   1.000
_cell.length_b   1.000
_cell.length_c   1.000
_cell.angle_alpha   90.00
_cell.angle_beta   90.00
_cell.angle_gamma   90.00
#
_symmetry.space_group_name_H-M   'P 1'
#
loop_
_entity.id
_entity.type
_entity.pdbx_description
1 polymer ?
#
loop_
_entity_poly.entity_id
_entity_poly.type
_entity_poly.pdbx_seq_one_letter_code
_entity_poly.pdbx_strand_id
1 'polypeptide(L)'
;MINRQRKHRIDRKRLDAFLSRVTAHLEMRKPFSVVLLSDRAMERYNRTYRGVGKATDVLSFPGDDDNLGDILISTETAHAQAVGSPVLTLESNIERLALHGLLHLMGYDHETDDGEMRALEVRLRRRFRC
;
A
#
# COMPACT_ATOMS: atom_id res chain seq x y z
N MET A 1 4.17 10.70 -0.59
CA MET A 1 4.09 9.80 0.58
C MET A 1 4.18 10.64 1.86
N ILE A 2 3.36 10.31 2.84
CA ILE A 2 3.33 10.96 4.15
C ILE A 2 3.81 9.96 5.21
N ASN A 3 4.88 10.30 5.92
CA ASN A 3 5.45 9.42 6.94
C ASN A 3 5.07 9.93 8.34
N ARG A 4 4.19 9.20 9.03
CA ARG A 4 3.73 9.52 10.39
C ARG A 4 4.26 8.57 11.44
N GLN A 5 5.25 7.74 11.12
CA GLN A 5 5.89 6.84 12.07
C GLN A 5 7.37 7.23 12.26
N ARG A 6 7.98 6.80 13.35
CA ARG A 6 9.37 7.16 13.68
C ARG A 6 10.27 5.95 13.92
N LYS A 7 9.70 4.76 14.03
CA LYS A 7 10.46 3.56 14.40
C LYS A 7 11.39 3.09 13.32
N HIS A 8 10.97 3.16 12.06
CA HIS A 8 11.75 2.67 10.92
C HIS A 8 12.14 3.82 10.01
N ARG A 9 13.40 3.79 9.59
CA ARG A 9 13.89 4.74 8.59
C ARG A 9 13.39 4.33 7.22
N ILE A 10 12.83 5.28 6.48
CA ILE A 10 12.22 5.04 5.17
C ILE A 10 12.95 5.84 4.10
N ASP A 11 13.29 5.18 3.01
CA ASP A 11 13.83 5.83 1.81
C ASP A 11 12.68 6.49 1.03
N ARG A 12 12.41 7.75 1.37
CA ARG A 12 11.33 8.54 0.77
C ARG A 12 11.52 8.69 -0.74
N LYS A 13 12.73 8.97 -1.20
CA LYS A 13 13.00 9.16 -2.63
C LYS A 13 12.68 7.91 -3.43
N ARG A 14 13.05 6.76 -2.91
CA ARG A 14 12.78 5.48 -3.56
C ARG A 14 11.28 5.22 -3.69
N LEU A 15 10.53 5.42 -2.60
CA LEU A 15 9.10 5.18 -2.62
C LEU A 15 8.37 6.17 -3.53
N ASP A 16 8.70 7.45 -3.46
CA ASP A 16 8.10 8.46 -4.34
C ASP A 16 8.41 8.20 -5.82
N ALA A 17 9.64 7.78 -6.13
CA ALA A 17 10.02 7.40 -7.49
C ALA A 17 9.24 6.18 -7.99
N PHE A 18 9.07 5.18 -7.14
CA PHE A 18 8.27 3.99 -7.44
C PHE A 18 6.82 4.37 -7.75
N LEU A 19 6.20 5.17 -6.88
CA LEU A 19 4.82 5.61 -7.08
C LEU A 19 4.65 6.41 -8.37
N SER A 20 5.62 7.29 -8.68
CA SER A 20 5.59 8.07 -9.92
C SER A 20 5.67 7.16 -11.16
N ARG A 21 6.51 6.15 -11.13
CA ARG A 21 6.62 5.20 -12.25
C ARG A 21 5.36 4.38 -12.45
N VAL A 22 4.77 3.91 -11.34
CA VAL A 22 3.54 3.11 -11.40
C VAL A 22 2.38 3.95 -11.93
N THR A 23 2.22 5.17 -11.41
CA THR A 23 1.13 6.05 -11.85
C THR A 23 1.26 6.44 -13.32
N ALA A 24 2.47 6.70 -13.78
CA ALA A 24 2.72 6.98 -15.21
C ALA A 24 2.37 5.77 -16.08
N HIS A 25 2.78 4.57 -15.68
CA HIS A 25 2.50 3.34 -16.42
C HIS A 25 1.00 3.05 -16.51
N LEU A 26 0.26 3.29 -15.42
CA LEU A 26 -1.18 3.07 -15.36
C LEU A 26 -2.00 4.26 -15.89
N GLU A 27 -1.32 5.31 -16.35
CA GLU A 27 -1.96 6.53 -16.88
C GLU A 27 -2.95 7.15 -15.88
N MET A 28 -2.58 7.16 -14.61
CA MET A 28 -3.43 7.65 -13.54
C MET A 28 -3.40 9.18 -13.48
N ARG A 29 -4.57 9.78 -13.35
CA ARG A 29 -4.70 11.25 -13.30
C ARG A 29 -5.18 11.78 -11.95
N LYS A 30 -5.90 10.95 -11.18
CA LYS A 30 -6.40 11.37 -9.87
C LYS A 30 -5.31 11.22 -8.81
N PRO A 31 -5.16 12.22 -7.93
CA PRO A 31 -4.21 12.10 -6.83
C PRO A 31 -4.66 11.07 -5.80
N PHE A 32 -3.70 10.53 -5.08
CA PHE A 32 -3.94 9.66 -3.93
C PHE A 32 -2.81 9.87 -2.92
N SER A 33 -3.03 9.43 -1.68
CA SER A 33 -2.02 9.52 -0.62
C SER A 33 -1.59 8.14 -0.18
N VAL A 34 -0.30 7.99 0.09
CA VAL A 34 0.25 6.83 0.80
C VAL A 34 0.76 7.33 2.14
N VAL A 35 0.21 6.80 3.22
CA VAL A 35 0.52 7.22 4.59
C VAL A 35 1.14 6.06 5.35
N LEU A 36 2.34 6.26 5.88
CA LEU A 36 3.03 5.27 6.69
C LEU A 36 2.73 5.50 8.17
N LEU A 37 2.27 4.46 8.86
CA LEU A 37 1.81 4.50 10.23
C LEU A 37 2.50 3.44 11.09
N SER A 38 2.40 3.60 12.42
CA SER A 38 2.72 2.54 13.38
C SER A 38 1.58 1.52 13.44
N ASP A 39 1.86 0.33 14.00
CA ASP A 39 0.82 -0.67 14.29
C ASP A 39 -0.28 -0.10 15.18
N ARG A 40 0.10 0.68 16.17
CA ARG A 40 -0.86 1.27 17.12
C ARG A 40 -1.84 2.21 16.40
N ALA A 41 -1.33 3.05 15.51
CA ALA A 41 -2.19 3.94 14.72
C ALA A 41 -3.06 3.14 13.75
N MET A 42 -2.48 2.13 13.09
CA MET A 42 -3.23 1.25 12.17
C MET A 42 -4.35 0.51 12.89
N GLU A 43 -4.10 0.01 14.11
CA GLU A 43 -5.12 -0.64 14.92
C GLU A 43 -6.31 0.28 15.17
N ARG A 44 -6.06 1.55 15.49
CA ARG A 44 -7.13 2.53 15.72
C ARG A 44 -7.97 2.75 14.46
N TYR A 45 -7.34 2.89 13.30
CA TYR A 45 -8.05 3.03 12.03
C TYR A 45 -8.89 1.78 11.72
N ASN A 46 -8.31 0.60 11.92
CA ASN A 46 -9.00 -0.65 11.61
C ASN A 46 -10.21 -0.85 12.55
N ARG A 47 -10.07 -0.50 13.83
CA ARG A 47 -11.16 -0.56 14.79
C ARG A 47 -12.29 0.42 14.45
N THR A 48 -11.94 1.66 14.12
CA THR A 48 -12.91 2.71 13.85
C THR A 48 -13.69 2.44 12.57
N TYR A 49 -13.02 2.02 11.51
CA TYR A 49 -13.61 1.94 10.17
C TYR A 49 -14.03 0.54 9.75
N ARG A 50 -13.49 -0.50 10.37
CA ARG A 50 -13.81 -1.90 10.03
C ARG A 50 -14.30 -2.72 11.21
N GLY A 51 -14.30 -2.18 12.42
CA GLY A 51 -14.72 -2.87 13.63
C GLY A 51 -13.76 -3.97 14.10
N VAL A 52 -12.54 -4.01 13.55
CA VAL A 52 -11.53 -5.02 13.87
C VAL A 52 -10.46 -4.37 14.74
N GLY A 53 -10.34 -4.84 15.98
CA GLY A 53 -9.45 -4.24 16.99
C GLY A 53 -8.01 -4.77 16.93
N LYS A 54 -7.42 -4.90 15.75
CA LYS A 54 -6.01 -5.30 15.61
C LYS A 54 -5.39 -4.61 14.39
N ALA A 55 -4.06 -4.52 14.38
CA ALA A 55 -3.33 -3.95 13.27
C ALA A 55 -3.44 -4.85 12.04
N THR A 56 -3.42 -4.23 10.86
CA THR A 56 -3.28 -4.90 9.57
C THR A 56 -2.12 -4.26 8.82
N ASP A 57 -1.69 -4.85 7.71
CA ASP A 57 -0.57 -4.33 6.93
C ASP A 57 -0.96 -3.11 6.08
N VAL A 58 -2.10 -3.16 5.41
CA VAL A 58 -2.54 -2.09 4.52
C VAL A 58 -4.06 -1.92 4.59
N LEU A 59 -4.51 -0.65 4.53
CA LEU A 59 -5.91 -0.27 4.41
C LEU A 59 -6.05 0.74 3.29
N SER A 60 -7.07 0.57 2.44
CA SER A 60 -7.39 1.51 1.38
C SER A 60 -8.75 2.16 1.64
N PHE A 61 -8.79 3.48 1.60
CA PHE A 61 -10.01 4.26 1.78
C PHE A 61 -10.32 5.00 0.49
N PRO A 62 -11.37 4.61 -0.24
CA PRO A 62 -11.77 5.32 -1.47
C PRO A 62 -12.05 6.78 -1.20
N GLY A 63 -11.66 7.63 -2.15
CA GLY A 63 -11.90 9.06 -2.09
C GLY A 63 -13.23 9.45 -2.75
N ASP A 64 -13.16 10.49 -3.58
CA ASP A 64 -14.32 11.04 -4.28
C ASP A 64 -14.02 11.19 -5.78
N ASP A 65 -14.79 12.04 -6.47
CA ASP A 65 -14.61 12.24 -7.91
C ASP A 65 -13.27 12.87 -8.28
N ASP A 66 -12.68 13.66 -7.37
CA ASP A 66 -11.43 14.40 -7.61
C ASP A 66 -10.20 13.74 -6.97
N ASN A 67 -10.41 12.78 -6.10
CA ASN A 67 -9.33 12.14 -5.33
C ASN A 67 -9.57 10.62 -5.29
N LEU A 68 -8.55 9.86 -5.66
CA LEU A 68 -8.66 8.39 -5.69
C LEU A 68 -8.81 7.80 -4.29
N GLY A 69 -8.15 8.37 -3.30
CA GLY A 69 -8.26 7.94 -1.90
C GLY A 69 -6.95 7.90 -1.16
N ASP A 70 -6.96 7.19 -0.04
CA ASP A 70 -5.80 7.07 0.85
C ASP A 70 -5.43 5.61 1.05
N ILE A 71 -4.13 5.33 1.05
CA ILE A 71 -3.55 4.02 1.32
C ILE A 71 -2.75 4.14 2.62
N LEU A 72 -3.19 3.43 3.66
CA LEU A 72 -2.50 3.41 4.95
C LEU A 72 -1.69 2.13 5.06
N ILE A 73 -0.41 2.24 5.42
CA ILE A 73 0.50 1.09 5.55
C ILE A 73 1.14 1.10 6.93
N SER A 74 1.06 -0.02 7.65
CA SER A 74 1.82 -0.21 8.88
C SER A 74 3.26 -0.60 8.55
N THR A 75 4.21 0.28 8.88
CA THR A 75 5.63 -0.01 8.65
C THR A 75 6.14 -1.11 9.57
N GLU A 76 5.62 -1.21 10.79
CA GLU A 76 6.01 -2.27 11.73
C GLU A 76 5.59 -3.65 11.21
N THR A 77 4.36 -3.78 10.73
CA THR A 77 3.87 -5.03 10.13
C THR A 77 4.63 -5.34 8.84
N ALA A 78 4.86 -4.33 7.99
CA ALA A 78 5.63 -4.51 6.76
C ALA A 78 7.05 -4.99 7.05
N HIS A 79 7.70 -4.45 8.08
CA HIS A 79 9.03 -4.87 8.51
C HIS A 79 9.02 -6.32 9.01
N ALA A 80 8.06 -6.69 9.85
CA ALA A 80 7.93 -8.06 10.36
C ALA A 80 7.76 -9.07 9.22
N GLN A 81 6.95 -8.74 8.23
CA GLN A 81 6.78 -9.58 7.02
C GLN A 81 8.09 -9.73 6.24
N ALA A 82 8.84 -8.64 6.10
CA ALA A 82 10.13 -8.65 5.39
C ALA A 82 11.19 -9.50 6.13
N VAL A 83 11.24 -9.39 7.45
CA VAL A 83 12.15 -10.21 8.28
C VAL A 83 11.86 -11.70 8.09
N GLY A 84 10.59 -12.08 7.96
CA GLY A 84 10.20 -13.47 7.73
C GLY A 84 10.37 -13.97 6.29
N SER A 85 10.89 -13.14 5.38
CA SER A 85 10.98 -13.46 3.95
C SER A 85 12.44 -13.46 3.49
N PRO A 86 12.87 -14.44 2.66
CA PRO A 86 14.22 -14.44 2.11
C PRO A 86 14.42 -13.44 0.96
N VAL A 87 13.34 -12.84 0.44
CA VAL A 87 13.40 -12.01 -0.76
C VAL A 87 12.91 -10.58 -0.55
N LEU A 88 12.16 -10.30 0.53
CA LEU A 88 11.61 -8.97 0.78
C LEU A 88 12.52 -8.14 1.66
N THR A 89 12.68 -6.87 1.29
CA THR A 89 13.19 -5.82 2.18
C THR A 89 12.01 -5.01 2.69
N LEU A 90 12.23 -4.16 3.68
CA LEU A 90 11.18 -3.26 4.16
C LEU A 90 10.66 -2.39 3.00
N GLU A 91 11.58 -1.80 2.24
CA GLU A 91 11.23 -0.91 1.13
C GLU A 91 10.44 -1.63 0.03
N SER A 92 10.89 -2.81 -0.39
CA SER A 92 10.18 -3.56 -1.42
C SER A 92 8.81 -4.03 -0.95
N ASN A 93 8.68 -4.37 0.33
CA ASN A 93 7.38 -4.77 0.88
C ASN A 93 6.42 -3.58 0.96
N ILE A 94 6.90 -2.40 1.37
CA ILE A 94 6.07 -1.19 1.34
C ILE A 94 5.60 -0.90 -0.09
N GLU A 95 6.48 -1.04 -1.08
CA GLU A 95 6.12 -0.89 -2.49
C GLU A 95 5.01 -1.86 -2.90
N ARG A 96 5.11 -3.14 -2.50
CA ARG A 96 4.07 -4.15 -2.76
C ARG A 96 2.75 -3.81 -2.11
N LEU A 97 2.78 -3.39 -0.85
CA LEU A 97 1.56 -3.04 -0.11
C LEU A 97 0.91 -1.79 -0.71
N ALA A 98 1.70 -0.81 -1.11
CA ALA A 98 1.19 0.39 -1.78
C ALA A 98 0.53 0.04 -3.12
N LEU A 99 1.16 -0.82 -3.91
CA LEU A 99 0.61 -1.29 -5.17
C LEU A 99 -0.73 -2.03 -4.96
N HIS A 100 -0.77 -2.93 -3.99
CA HIS A 100 -2.00 -3.67 -3.64
C HIS A 100 -3.13 -2.71 -3.26
N GLY A 101 -2.84 -1.74 -2.38
CA GLY A 101 -3.81 -0.74 -1.98
C GLY A 101 -4.28 0.14 -3.13
N LEU A 102 -3.36 0.48 -4.03
CA LEU A 102 -3.68 1.28 -5.20
C LEU A 102 -4.65 0.55 -6.15
N LEU A 103 -4.44 -0.74 -6.36
CA LEU A 103 -5.36 -1.54 -7.19
C LEU A 103 -6.77 -1.59 -6.59
N HIS A 104 -6.88 -1.68 -5.26
CA HIS A 104 -8.18 -1.58 -4.59
C HIS A 104 -8.83 -0.21 -4.85
N LEU A 105 -8.08 0.88 -4.76
CA LEU A 105 -8.61 2.22 -5.04
C LEU A 105 -9.06 2.37 -6.49
N MET A 106 -8.47 1.61 -7.41
CA MET A 106 -8.86 1.58 -8.83
C MET A 106 -10.11 0.73 -9.09
N GLY A 107 -10.64 0.07 -8.06
CA GLY A 107 -11.86 -0.73 -8.17
C GLY A 107 -11.64 -2.23 -8.28
N TYR A 108 -10.42 -2.72 -8.23
CA TYR A 108 -10.15 -4.16 -8.22
C TYR A 108 -10.47 -4.75 -6.85
N ASP A 109 -11.10 -5.92 -6.82
CA ASP A 109 -11.42 -6.63 -5.58
C ASP A 109 -11.19 -8.12 -5.78
N HIS A 110 -10.13 -8.63 -5.17
CA HIS A 110 -9.74 -10.04 -5.31
C HIS A 110 -10.73 -11.03 -4.67
N GLU A 111 -11.66 -10.54 -3.83
CA GLU A 111 -12.68 -11.38 -3.20
C GLU A 111 -13.89 -11.60 -4.12
N THR A 112 -14.10 -10.73 -5.10
CA THR A 112 -15.28 -10.75 -5.97
C THR A 112 -14.96 -10.95 -7.45
N ASP A 113 -13.68 -10.87 -7.86
CA ASP A 113 -13.29 -11.05 -9.25
C ASP A 113 -12.86 -12.50 -9.53
N ASP A 114 -12.56 -12.81 -10.79
CA ASP A 114 -12.11 -14.12 -11.26
C ASP A 114 -10.58 -14.21 -11.35
N GLY A 115 -9.86 -13.44 -10.54
CA GLY A 115 -8.40 -13.43 -10.49
C GLY A 115 -7.75 -12.29 -11.25
N GLU A 116 -8.50 -11.32 -11.74
CA GLU A 116 -7.99 -10.17 -12.52
C GLU A 116 -7.04 -9.32 -11.70
N MET A 117 -7.40 -9.02 -10.45
CA MET A 117 -6.54 -8.22 -9.56
C MET A 117 -5.20 -8.91 -9.31
N ARG A 118 -5.23 -10.21 -8.99
CA ARG A 118 -4.00 -10.96 -8.73
C ARG A 118 -3.11 -11.02 -9.97
N ALA A 119 -3.69 -11.27 -11.13
CA ALA A 119 -2.94 -11.33 -12.38
C ALA A 119 -2.26 -10.00 -12.70
N LEU A 120 -2.98 -8.89 -12.53
CA LEU A 120 -2.43 -7.56 -12.74
C LEU A 120 -1.33 -7.25 -11.72
N GLU A 121 -1.56 -7.57 -10.44
CA GLU A 121 -0.60 -7.33 -9.37
C GLU A 121 0.71 -8.09 -9.62
N VAL A 122 0.64 -9.36 -10.03
CA VAL A 122 1.82 -10.15 -10.37
C VAL A 122 2.60 -9.53 -11.54
N ARG A 123 1.90 -9.09 -12.60
CA ARG A 123 2.56 -8.44 -13.74
C ARG A 123 3.24 -7.14 -13.33
N LEU A 124 2.60 -6.33 -12.52
CA LEU A 124 3.16 -5.05 -12.07
C LEU A 124 4.34 -5.25 -11.13
N ARG A 125 4.29 -6.24 -10.24
CA ARG A 125 5.44 -6.58 -9.39
C ARG A 125 6.67 -6.95 -10.22
N ARG A 126 6.49 -7.73 -11.28
CA ARG A 126 7.59 -8.09 -12.18
C ARG A 126 8.12 -6.88 -12.92
N ARG A 127 7.23 -6.05 -13.44
CA ARG A 127 7.62 -4.86 -14.19
C ARG A 127 8.40 -3.86 -13.34
N PHE A 128 7.95 -3.63 -12.11
CA PHE A 128 8.56 -2.65 -11.21
C PHE A 128 9.52 -3.26 -10.20
N ARG A 129 9.75 -4.56 -10.25
CA ARG A 129 10.72 -5.28 -9.42
C ARG A 129 10.49 -5.12 -7.91
N CYS A 130 9.25 -5.24 -7.48
CA CYS A 130 8.93 -5.18 -6.07
C CYS A 130 8.28 -6.44 -5.52
#